data_a1a2f11dfa6bbf63f0d2e108b6437bca
#
_entry.id   a1a2f11dfa6bbf63f0d2e108b6437bca
#
_cell.length_a   1.000
_cell.length_b   1.000
_cell.length_c   1.000
_cell.angle_alpha   90.00
_cell.angle_beta   90.00
_cell.angle_gamma   90.00
#
_symmetry.space_group_name_H-M   'P 1'
#
loop_
_entity.id
_entity.type
_entity.pdbx_description
1 polymer ?
#
loop_
_entity_poly.entity_id
_entity_poly.type
_entity_poly.pdbx_seq_one_letter_code
_entity_poly.pdbx_strand_id
1 'polypeptide(L)'
;MTKKLIFAMLMAVTLPVMAQIDDDEDILEDEVPFGLQEAEEGEEDSYFESNFLTPLDDDVELEDKNPFFSDEYYAERLKAIPAPEEFHVFNSTVKSYLDRYATRLRRSVSVMLGKYNLYGDIFDDIINRYELPEVLRYLPVIESGLNPKARSRAGAGGLWQFMPSTGKMYGLDINSWVDERNDPYLSTDAAARMLKHDYEKFGDWSLVLAAYNCGAGNVSKAIARAGGVKDFWVIYPYLPRETRGYVPAFIAATYIMNNYSQHNIKARHAIKAIEVDTAVVHYDMRMEQIAKACGITVDEIKSFNPQYKTTFIPGGRRRSTIALPIDLTARFAGIEDSLYQGTLDMSALTLDTDSTTANTETDFDEQEVAPPAPTTRSYSRSSNSRYSRSHGRNSRSRSRGGRSRQVTIQQGDNLSKIAKRNHTTVAELKRKNNIKGDRIRAGQKIRVK
;
A
#
# COMPACT_ATOMS: atom_id res chain seq x y z
N MET A 1 -64.25 59.11 16.94
CA MET A 1 -64.06 57.81 16.29
C MET A 1 -63.01 57.95 15.21
N THR A 2 -61.76 57.77 15.56
CA THR A 2 -60.63 57.94 14.65
C THR A 2 -59.61 56.83 14.87
N LYS A 3 -59.53 55.95 13.90
CA LYS A 3 -58.57 54.82 13.85
C LYS A 3 -57.22 55.38 13.44
N LYS A 4 -56.21 55.29 14.31
CA LYS A 4 -54.83 55.55 13.98
C LYS A 4 -54.19 54.31 13.36
N LEU A 5 -53.75 54.40 12.10
CA LEU A 5 -52.84 53.43 11.46
C LEU A 5 -51.44 53.72 11.92
N ILE A 6 -50.76 52.71 12.48
CA ILE A 6 -49.34 52.75 12.77
C ILE A 6 -48.66 51.98 11.64
N PHE A 7 -47.83 52.68 10.86
CA PHE A 7 -46.94 52.09 9.86
C PHE A 7 -45.69 51.63 10.58
N ALA A 8 -45.44 50.30 10.63
CA ALA A 8 -44.20 49.76 11.06
C ALA A 8 -43.29 49.57 9.84
N MET A 9 -42.21 50.35 9.82
CA MET A 9 -41.17 50.28 8.82
C MET A 9 -40.28 49.07 9.11
N LEU A 10 -40.34 48.02 8.26
CA LEU A 10 -39.54 46.82 8.35
C LEU A 10 -38.18 47.11 7.68
N MET A 11 -37.15 47.33 8.48
CA MET A 11 -35.77 47.29 7.99
C MET A 11 -35.37 45.86 7.73
N ALA A 12 -35.22 45.50 6.47
CA ALA A 12 -34.59 44.22 6.06
C ALA A 12 -33.08 44.33 6.31
N VAL A 13 -32.60 43.69 7.37
CA VAL A 13 -31.20 43.40 7.55
C VAL A 13 -30.90 42.10 6.79
N THR A 14 -30.25 42.21 5.65
CA THR A 14 -29.72 41.06 4.93
C THR A 14 -28.51 40.49 5.70
N LEU A 15 -28.76 39.44 6.47
CA LEU A 15 -27.70 38.59 6.99
C LEU A 15 -27.21 37.67 5.83
N PRO A 16 -25.89 37.44 5.70
CA PRO A 16 -25.42 36.48 4.73
C PRO A 16 -25.90 35.09 5.14
N VAL A 17 -26.50 34.40 4.22
CA VAL A 17 -26.85 32.97 4.35
C VAL A 17 -25.53 32.21 4.49
N MET A 18 -25.18 31.89 5.71
CA MET A 18 -24.24 30.79 5.96
C MET A 18 -24.94 29.52 5.45
N ALA A 19 -24.37 28.90 4.44
CA ALA A 19 -24.80 27.58 4.03
C ALA A 19 -24.73 26.66 5.25
N GLN A 20 -25.89 26.25 5.72
CA GLN A 20 -26.02 25.10 6.61
C GLN A 20 -25.48 23.91 5.83
N ILE A 21 -24.32 23.43 6.27
CA ILE A 21 -23.88 22.08 5.92
C ILE A 21 -24.82 21.19 6.71
N ASP A 22 -25.73 20.54 6.00
CA ASP A 22 -26.58 19.50 6.57
C ASP A 22 -25.67 18.41 7.13
N ASP A 23 -25.56 18.34 8.44
CA ASP A 23 -24.83 17.33 9.24
C ASP A 23 -25.64 16.01 9.33
N ASP A 24 -26.54 15.74 8.39
CA ASP A 24 -27.22 14.45 8.24
C ASP A 24 -26.42 13.52 7.32
N GLU A 25 -25.14 13.26 7.65
CA GLU A 25 -24.53 11.97 7.28
C GLU A 25 -25.18 10.92 8.19
N ASP A 26 -26.12 10.18 7.64
CA ASP A 26 -26.64 8.94 8.22
C ASP A 26 -25.45 8.15 8.76
N ILE A 27 -25.42 7.98 10.08
CA ILE A 27 -24.50 7.11 10.81
C ILE A 27 -24.80 5.71 10.28
N LEU A 28 -24.00 5.26 9.31
CA LEU A 28 -24.07 3.88 8.83
C LEU A 28 -23.77 2.97 10.02
N GLU A 29 -24.79 2.26 10.47
CA GLU A 29 -24.70 1.33 11.57
C GLU A 29 -23.78 0.16 11.18
N ASP A 30 -22.74 -0.07 11.99
CA ASP A 30 -22.02 -1.34 12.15
C ASP A 30 -21.21 -1.90 10.94
N GLU A 31 -20.53 -1.11 10.13
CA GLU A 31 -19.53 -1.67 9.20
C GLU A 31 -18.21 -1.99 9.92
N VAL A 32 -17.96 -3.26 10.17
CA VAL A 32 -16.63 -3.79 10.55
C VAL A 32 -15.66 -3.47 9.39
N PRO A 33 -14.39 -3.08 9.64
CA PRO A 33 -13.41 -2.92 8.58
C PRO A 33 -13.46 -4.08 7.59
N PHE A 34 -13.37 -3.80 6.28
CA PHE A 34 -13.62 -4.76 5.21
C PHE A 34 -12.88 -6.10 5.40
N GLY A 35 -11.64 -6.07 5.89
CA GLY A 35 -10.85 -7.25 6.18
C GLY A 35 -11.32 -8.05 7.41
N LEU A 36 -12.29 -7.53 8.18
CA LEU A 36 -12.83 -8.16 9.38
C LEU A 36 -14.32 -8.48 9.27
N GLN A 37 -14.97 -8.14 8.13
CA GLN A 37 -16.36 -8.52 7.90
C GLN A 37 -16.47 -10.04 7.96
N GLU A 38 -17.48 -10.53 8.67
CA GLU A 38 -17.84 -11.95 8.62
C GLU A 38 -18.40 -12.23 7.24
N ALA A 39 -17.58 -12.79 6.35
CA ALA A 39 -18.12 -13.38 5.15
C ALA A 39 -18.92 -14.62 5.56
N GLU A 40 -20.10 -14.80 5.00
CA GLU A 40 -20.84 -16.06 5.13
C GLU A 40 -19.97 -17.16 4.52
N GLU A 41 -19.93 -18.36 5.17
CA GLU A 41 -19.20 -19.51 4.66
C GLU A 41 -19.63 -19.80 3.21
N GLY A 42 -18.74 -19.60 2.25
CA GLY A 42 -19.00 -19.74 0.82
C GLY A 42 -18.83 -18.48 -0.03
N GLU A 43 -19.02 -17.27 0.52
CA GLU A 43 -18.73 -16.01 -0.20
C GLU A 43 -17.26 -15.61 -0.09
N GLU A 44 -16.56 -16.02 0.97
CA GLU A 44 -15.11 -15.79 1.13
C GLU A 44 -14.31 -16.41 0.00
N ASP A 45 -14.61 -17.65 -0.37
CA ASP A 45 -13.89 -18.36 -1.42
C ASP A 45 -14.12 -17.70 -2.79
N SER A 46 -15.34 -17.29 -3.13
CA SER A 46 -15.63 -16.63 -4.41
C SER A 46 -15.02 -15.22 -4.52
N TYR A 47 -14.93 -14.49 -3.42
CA TYR A 47 -14.37 -13.13 -3.40
C TYR A 47 -12.84 -13.15 -3.54
N PHE A 48 -12.15 -14.10 -2.91
CA PHE A 48 -10.70 -14.26 -2.99
C PHE A 48 -10.26 -15.02 -4.25
N GLU A 49 -11.06 -15.98 -4.73
CA GLU A 49 -10.74 -16.78 -5.94
C GLU A 49 -10.90 -15.98 -7.24
N SER A 50 -11.79 -14.99 -7.29
CA SER A 50 -12.11 -14.29 -8.55
C SER A 50 -11.08 -13.28 -9.01
N ASN A 51 -10.07 -12.91 -8.20
CA ASN A 51 -9.29 -11.71 -8.51
C ASN A 51 -7.77 -11.87 -8.68
N PHE A 52 -7.14 -13.01 -8.34
CA PHE A 52 -5.67 -13.09 -8.46
C PHE A 52 -5.08 -14.50 -8.60
N LEU A 53 -5.87 -15.54 -8.57
CA LEU A 53 -5.34 -16.89 -8.66
C LEU A 53 -5.96 -17.61 -9.85
N THR A 54 -5.13 -17.96 -10.83
CA THR A 54 -5.33 -19.26 -11.47
C THR A 54 -5.53 -20.25 -10.33
N PRO A 55 -6.58 -21.10 -10.34
CA PRO A 55 -6.79 -22.09 -9.28
C PRO A 55 -5.53 -22.94 -9.19
N LEU A 56 -4.71 -22.68 -8.18
CA LEU A 56 -3.72 -23.65 -7.76
C LEU A 56 -4.51 -24.60 -6.88
N ASP A 57 -4.73 -25.79 -7.43
CA ASP A 57 -5.41 -26.95 -6.84
C ASP A 57 -4.63 -27.50 -5.64
N ASP A 58 -4.48 -26.74 -4.58
CA ASP A 58 -3.90 -27.27 -3.36
C ASP A 58 -4.70 -26.80 -2.16
N ASP A 59 -5.49 -27.72 -1.63
CA ASP A 59 -6.03 -27.66 -0.28
C ASP A 59 -4.87 -27.56 0.72
N VAL A 60 -4.53 -26.35 1.13
CA VAL A 60 -3.64 -26.16 2.27
C VAL A 60 -4.41 -26.63 3.49
N GLU A 61 -4.15 -27.87 3.92
CA GLU A 61 -4.58 -28.35 5.22
C GLU A 61 -3.92 -27.46 6.29
N LEU A 62 -4.70 -26.54 6.84
CA LEU A 62 -4.30 -25.85 8.07
C LEU A 62 -4.27 -26.91 9.16
N GLU A 63 -3.13 -27.08 9.84
CA GLU A 63 -3.08 -27.93 11.01
C GLU A 63 -4.18 -27.51 11.99
N ASP A 64 -5.09 -28.41 12.31
CA ASP A 64 -6.30 -28.15 13.12
C ASP A 64 -6.04 -27.63 14.54
N LYS A 65 -4.79 -27.63 14.99
CA LYS A 65 -4.42 -27.24 16.35
C LYS A 65 -3.88 -25.82 16.36
N ASN A 66 -4.76 -24.87 16.70
CA ASN A 66 -4.31 -23.57 17.18
C ASN A 66 -3.69 -23.74 18.58
N PRO A 67 -2.41 -23.42 18.80
CA PRO A 67 -1.83 -23.40 20.14
C PRO A 67 -2.57 -22.39 21.01
N PHE A 68 -2.87 -22.79 22.24
CA PHE A 68 -3.43 -21.86 23.22
C PHE A 68 -2.28 -21.12 23.91
N PHE A 69 -2.33 -19.79 23.89
CA PHE A 69 -1.35 -18.95 24.56
C PHE A 69 -1.98 -18.18 25.72
N SER A 70 -1.18 -17.89 26.76
CA SER A 70 -1.61 -17.05 27.87
C SER A 70 -1.64 -15.57 27.48
N ASP A 71 -2.33 -14.77 28.29
CA ASP A 71 -2.42 -13.32 28.09
C ASP A 71 -1.03 -12.65 28.21
N GLU A 72 -0.19 -13.16 29.12
CA GLU A 72 1.21 -12.71 29.29
C GLU A 72 2.03 -12.96 28.01
N TYR A 73 1.86 -14.13 27.39
CA TYR A 73 2.54 -14.45 26.15
C TYR A 73 2.17 -13.46 25.03
N TYR A 74 0.89 -13.17 24.84
CA TYR A 74 0.45 -12.18 23.87
C TYR A 74 1.02 -10.79 24.14
N ALA A 75 0.99 -10.35 25.41
CA ALA A 75 1.52 -9.04 25.82
C ALA A 75 3.04 -8.93 25.57
N GLU A 76 3.81 -9.97 25.90
CA GLU A 76 5.26 -10.00 25.64
C GLU A 76 5.58 -9.98 24.15
N ARG A 77 4.85 -10.76 23.35
CA ARG A 77 5.06 -10.82 21.92
C ARG A 77 4.69 -9.52 21.21
N LEU A 78 3.64 -8.82 21.65
CA LEU A 78 3.30 -7.48 21.16
C LEU A 78 4.44 -6.49 21.44
N LYS A 79 4.98 -6.48 22.66
CA LYS A 79 6.11 -5.61 23.04
C LYS A 79 7.39 -5.91 22.25
N ALA A 80 7.55 -7.14 21.76
CA ALA A 80 8.72 -7.54 20.97
C ALA A 80 8.66 -7.05 19.51
N ILE A 81 7.50 -6.59 19.03
CA ILE A 81 7.36 -6.04 17.67
C ILE A 81 7.96 -4.62 17.66
N PRO A 82 8.86 -4.29 16.72
CA PRO A 82 9.37 -2.92 16.54
C PRO A 82 8.23 -1.99 16.09
N ALA A 83 7.58 -1.34 17.03
CA ALA A 83 6.44 -0.47 16.81
C ALA A 83 6.42 0.69 17.81
N PRO A 84 5.68 1.78 17.55
CA PRO A 84 5.35 2.79 18.55
C PRO A 84 4.68 2.19 19.80
N GLU A 85 4.93 2.78 20.97
CA GLU A 85 4.44 2.25 22.25
C GLU A 85 2.91 2.14 22.31
N GLU A 86 2.19 3.02 21.65
CA GLU A 86 0.74 3.02 21.55
C GLU A 86 0.16 1.76 20.90
N PHE A 87 0.96 0.99 20.19
CA PHE A 87 0.58 -0.31 19.58
C PHE A 87 0.97 -1.53 20.44
N HIS A 88 1.67 -1.32 21.55
CA HIS A 88 2.02 -2.40 22.50
C HIS A 88 0.94 -2.68 23.53
N VAL A 89 -0.25 -2.09 23.37
CA VAL A 89 -1.36 -2.26 24.29
C VAL A 89 -1.96 -3.65 24.16
N PHE A 90 -2.08 -4.35 25.28
CA PHE A 90 -2.82 -5.60 25.41
C PHE A 90 -3.95 -5.42 26.43
N ASN A 91 -5.18 -5.61 25.99
CA ASN A 91 -6.38 -5.57 26.83
C ASN A 91 -7.43 -6.54 26.29
N SER A 92 -8.58 -6.67 26.95
CA SER A 92 -9.65 -7.59 26.54
C SER A 92 -10.16 -7.33 25.12
N THR A 93 -10.22 -6.06 24.71
CA THR A 93 -10.66 -5.68 23.35
C THR A 93 -9.63 -6.15 22.30
N VAL A 94 -8.34 -5.84 22.48
CA VAL A 94 -7.28 -6.31 21.58
C VAL A 94 -7.23 -7.84 21.54
N LYS A 95 -7.39 -8.50 22.73
CA LYS A 95 -7.41 -9.95 22.80
C LYS A 95 -8.52 -10.57 21.96
N SER A 96 -9.72 -9.99 21.95
CA SER A 96 -10.83 -10.51 21.16
C SER A 96 -10.52 -10.54 19.67
N TYR A 97 -9.81 -9.52 19.12
CA TYR A 97 -9.36 -9.49 17.74
C TYR A 97 -8.19 -10.47 17.49
N LEU A 98 -7.26 -10.61 18.44
CA LEU A 98 -6.18 -11.61 18.36
C LEU A 98 -6.76 -13.02 18.27
N ASP A 99 -7.68 -13.36 19.16
CA ASP A 99 -8.34 -14.67 19.16
C ASP A 99 -9.09 -14.92 17.84
N ARG A 100 -9.72 -13.90 17.27
CA ARG A 100 -10.40 -14.00 15.98
C ARG A 100 -9.43 -14.33 14.85
N TYR A 101 -8.29 -13.63 14.73
CA TYR A 101 -7.25 -13.93 13.73
C TYR A 101 -6.63 -15.31 13.97
N ALA A 102 -6.37 -15.67 15.20
CA ALA A 102 -5.75 -16.94 15.56
C ALA A 102 -6.69 -18.15 15.40
N THR A 103 -8.01 -17.95 15.31
CA THR A 103 -9.00 -19.03 15.20
C THR A 103 -9.81 -18.94 13.91
N ARG A 104 -10.81 -18.07 13.86
CA ARG A 104 -11.78 -18.00 12.77
C ARG A 104 -11.18 -17.51 11.43
N LEU A 105 -10.22 -16.57 11.49
CA LEU A 105 -9.63 -15.95 10.31
C LEU A 105 -8.29 -16.58 9.87
N ARG A 106 -7.93 -17.75 10.38
CA ARG A 106 -6.66 -18.44 10.04
C ARG A 106 -6.46 -18.61 8.54
N ARG A 107 -7.51 -19.05 7.83
CA ARG A 107 -7.48 -19.21 6.36
C ARG A 107 -7.25 -17.86 5.66
N SER A 108 -7.96 -16.83 6.07
CA SER A 108 -7.77 -15.48 5.54
C SER A 108 -6.34 -14.94 5.81
N VAL A 109 -5.80 -15.20 7.00
CA VAL A 109 -4.40 -14.86 7.33
C VAL A 109 -3.43 -15.57 6.39
N SER A 110 -3.62 -16.88 6.16
CA SER A 110 -2.78 -17.66 5.23
C SER A 110 -2.77 -17.06 3.82
N VAL A 111 -3.94 -16.65 3.31
CA VAL A 111 -4.08 -15.98 2.00
C VAL A 111 -3.41 -14.61 2.02
N MET A 112 -3.62 -13.81 3.07
CA MET A 112 -3.02 -12.47 3.19
C MET A 112 -1.50 -12.53 3.27
N LEU A 113 -0.93 -13.52 3.97
CA LEU A 113 0.51 -13.77 3.99
C LEU A 113 1.06 -14.05 2.59
N GLY A 114 0.36 -14.86 1.79
CA GLY A 114 0.73 -15.12 0.40
C GLY A 114 0.69 -13.85 -0.47
N LYS A 115 -0.36 -13.03 -0.32
CA LYS A 115 -0.51 -11.76 -1.04
C LYS A 115 0.49 -10.70 -0.58
N TYR A 116 0.90 -10.72 0.68
CA TYR A 116 1.87 -9.77 1.20
C TYR A 116 3.20 -9.81 0.43
N ASN A 117 3.58 -10.97 -0.07
CA ASN A 117 4.77 -11.13 -0.92
C ASN A 117 4.72 -10.30 -2.22
N LEU A 118 3.51 -9.96 -2.71
CA LEU A 118 3.35 -9.13 -3.92
C LEU A 118 3.54 -7.63 -3.65
N TYR A 119 3.18 -7.17 -2.45
CA TYR A 119 3.08 -5.73 -2.15
C TYR A 119 4.05 -5.26 -1.07
N GLY A 120 4.62 -6.17 -0.29
CA GLY A 120 5.47 -5.83 0.87
C GLY A 120 6.63 -4.92 0.50
N ASP A 121 7.35 -5.20 -0.58
CA ASP A 121 8.46 -4.35 -1.05
C ASP A 121 8.00 -2.93 -1.42
N ILE A 122 6.78 -2.77 -1.97
CA ILE A 122 6.19 -1.45 -2.29
C ILE A 122 5.88 -0.70 -1.00
N PHE A 123 5.28 -1.39 -0.02
CA PHE A 123 4.95 -0.79 1.26
C PHE A 123 6.22 -0.36 2.00
N ASP A 124 7.21 -1.24 2.09
CA ASP A 124 8.48 -0.96 2.78
C ASP A 124 9.23 0.21 2.14
N ASP A 125 9.33 0.26 0.80
CA ASP A 125 9.99 1.36 0.10
C ASP A 125 9.32 2.70 0.38
N ILE A 126 7.98 2.75 0.34
CA ILE A 126 7.23 4.00 0.50
C ILE A 126 7.18 4.42 1.98
N ILE A 127 6.87 3.51 2.90
CA ILE A 127 6.81 3.79 4.33
C ILE A 127 8.16 4.30 4.83
N ASN A 128 9.26 3.65 4.44
CA ASN A 128 10.61 4.10 4.77
C ASN A 128 10.96 5.46 4.14
N ARG A 129 10.48 5.75 2.94
CA ARG A 129 10.69 7.04 2.26
C ARG A 129 10.09 8.20 3.03
N TYR A 130 8.91 7.99 3.63
CA TYR A 130 8.22 8.98 4.43
C TYR A 130 8.60 8.94 5.91
N GLU A 131 9.54 8.06 6.32
CA GLU A 131 9.99 7.87 7.70
C GLU A 131 8.84 7.52 8.66
N LEU A 132 7.90 6.71 8.18
CA LEU A 132 6.76 6.24 8.96
C LEU A 132 7.11 4.95 9.74
N PRO A 133 6.42 4.65 10.85
CA PRO A 133 6.57 3.37 11.54
C PRO A 133 6.33 2.18 10.59
N GLU A 134 7.26 1.22 10.59
CA GLU A 134 7.23 0.08 9.69
C GLU A 134 5.93 -0.74 9.79
N VAL A 135 5.32 -0.81 10.96
CA VAL A 135 4.09 -1.60 11.19
C VAL A 135 2.88 -1.07 10.41
N LEU A 136 2.90 0.19 9.96
CA LEU A 136 1.81 0.77 9.15
C LEU A 136 1.65 0.07 7.79
N ARG A 137 2.64 -0.70 7.35
CA ARG A 137 2.53 -1.59 6.17
C ARG A 137 1.45 -2.67 6.30
N TYR A 138 0.97 -2.94 7.52
CA TYR A 138 -0.11 -3.89 7.76
C TYR A 138 -1.51 -3.27 7.73
N LEU A 139 -1.63 -1.94 7.53
CA LEU A 139 -2.93 -1.29 7.43
C LEU A 139 -3.80 -1.86 6.27
N PRO A 140 -3.26 -2.14 5.07
CA PRO A 140 -4.01 -2.79 4.00
C PRO A 140 -4.55 -4.19 4.34
N VAL A 141 -4.04 -4.84 5.39
CA VAL A 141 -4.57 -6.13 5.87
C VAL A 141 -5.99 -5.95 6.41
N ILE A 142 -6.21 -4.90 7.23
CA ILE A 142 -7.53 -4.62 7.80
C ILE A 142 -8.43 -3.85 6.83
N GLU A 143 -7.88 -3.11 5.88
CA GLU A 143 -8.65 -2.31 4.93
C GLU A 143 -9.24 -3.13 3.78
N SER A 144 -8.47 -4.06 3.23
CA SER A 144 -8.85 -4.74 1.99
C SER A 144 -8.52 -6.24 1.96
N GLY A 145 -7.93 -6.80 3.02
CA GLY A 145 -7.33 -8.13 2.95
C GLY A 145 -6.29 -8.25 1.84
N LEU A 146 -5.56 -7.14 1.58
CA LEU A 146 -4.56 -7.02 0.51
C LEU A 146 -5.17 -7.23 -0.91
N ASN A 147 -6.40 -6.77 -1.14
CA ASN A 147 -7.04 -6.82 -2.45
C ASN A 147 -7.03 -5.43 -3.11
N PRO A 148 -6.24 -5.21 -4.19
CA PRO A 148 -6.15 -3.91 -4.85
C PRO A 148 -7.45 -3.50 -5.58
N LYS A 149 -8.38 -4.43 -5.78
CA LYS A 149 -9.68 -4.17 -6.43
C LYS A 149 -10.85 -4.13 -5.43
N ALA A 150 -10.55 -4.19 -4.13
CA ALA A 150 -11.59 -4.13 -3.11
C ALA A 150 -12.46 -2.87 -3.24
N ARG A 151 -13.77 -3.03 -2.96
CA ARG A 151 -14.76 -1.95 -2.96
C ARG A 151 -15.70 -2.12 -1.78
N SER A 152 -15.78 -1.10 -0.91
CA SER A 152 -16.80 -1.08 0.14
C SER A 152 -18.16 -0.64 -0.41
N ARG A 153 -19.23 -0.86 0.35
CA ARG A 153 -20.57 -0.36 0.03
C ARG A 153 -20.62 1.16 -0.04
N ALA A 154 -19.84 1.85 0.81
CA ALA A 154 -19.71 3.30 0.81
C ALA A 154 -18.87 3.85 -0.37
N GLY A 155 -18.26 2.97 -1.18
CA GLY A 155 -17.50 3.36 -2.37
C GLY A 155 -16.00 3.59 -2.11
N ALA A 156 -15.50 3.23 -0.94
CA ALA A 156 -14.05 3.17 -0.71
C ALA A 156 -13.42 2.12 -1.63
N GLY A 157 -12.13 2.26 -1.97
CA GLY A 157 -11.52 1.35 -2.95
C GLY A 157 -10.02 1.21 -2.85
N GLY A 158 -9.53 0.05 -3.33
CA GLY A 158 -8.11 -0.29 -3.42
C GLY A 158 -7.56 -0.90 -2.15
N LEU A 159 -6.24 -1.12 -2.13
CA LEU A 159 -5.52 -1.69 -0.98
C LEU A 159 -5.76 -0.89 0.31
N TRP A 160 -5.82 0.43 0.19
CA TRP A 160 -5.88 1.41 1.26
C TRP A 160 -7.29 1.97 1.50
N GLN A 161 -8.30 1.43 0.82
CA GLN A 161 -9.72 1.80 0.94
C GLN A 161 -10.00 3.31 0.94
N PHE A 162 -9.36 4.05 0.03
CA PHE A 162 -9.63 5.47 -0.12
C PHE A 162 -11.06 5.75 -0.57
N MET A 163 -11.75 6.65 0.11
CA MET A 163 -12.93 7.29 -0.44
C MET A 163 -12.57 8.11 -1.69
N PRO A 164 -13.46 8.23 -2.70
CA PRO A 164 -13.14 8.95 -3.94
C PRO A 164 -12.68 10.39 -3.72
N SER A 165 -13.32 11.12 -2.81
CA SER A 165 -12.95 12.49 -2.45
C SER A 165 -11.56 12.57 -1.83
N THR A 166 -11.28 11.70 -0.87
CA THR A 166 -9.99 11.64 -0.18
C THR A 166 -8.87 11.22 -1.15
N GLY A 167 -9.11 10.19 -1.98
CA GLY A 167 -8.13 9.79 -2.98
C GLY A 167 -7.76 10.94 -3.93
N LYS A 168 -8.75 11.68 -4.44
CA LYS A 168 -8.51 12.87 -5.28
C LYS A 168 -7.75 13.97 -4.55
N MET A 169 -8.05 14.21 -3.27
CA MET A 169 -7.34 15.20 -2.45
C MET A 169 -5.85 14.86 -2.31
N TYR A 170 -5.52 13.57 -2.25
CA TYR A 170 -4.14 13.08 -2.24
C TYR A 170 -3.57 12.78 -3.63
N GLY A 171 -4.21 13.29 -4.70
CA GLY A 171 -3.67 13.30 -6.06
C GLY A 171 -3.91 12.02 -6.87
N LEU A 172 -4.81 11.13 -6.41
CA LEU A 172 -5.18 9.96 -7.18
C LEU A 172 -6.23 10.31 -8.25
N ASP A 173 -5.97 9.90 -9.49
CA ASP A 173 -6.93 10.04 -10.58
C ASP A 173 -8.02 8.97 -10.50
N ILE A 174 -9.26 9.44 -10.45
CA ILE A 174 -10.46 8.60 -10.40
C ILE A 174 -11.44 9.12 -11.45
N ASN A 175 -11.53 8.42 -12.58
CA ASN A 175 -12.35 8.80 -13.72
C ASN A 175 -12.93 7.57 -14.45
N SER A 176 -13.44 7.73 -15.68
CA SER A 176 -14.04 6.62 -16.45
C SER A 176 -13.04 5.57 -16.94
N TRP A 177 -11.76 5.91 -17.08
CA TRP A 177 -10.72 5.00 -17.61
C TRP A 177 -9.86 4.38 -16.52
N VAL A 178 -9.54 5.18 -15.49
CA VAL A 178 -8.64 4.77 -14.42
C VAL A 178 -9.26 4.98 -13.04
N ASP A 179 -8.77 4.21 -12.08
CA ASP A 179 -8.99 4.40 -10.67
C ASP A 179 -7.69 4.09 -9.94
N GLU A 180 -6.89 5.11 -9.68
CA GLU A 180 -5.56 4.97 -9.09
C GLU A 180 -5.57 4.57 -7.61
N ARG A 181 -6.75 4.48 -6.99
CA ARG A 181 -6.90 3.83 -5.69
C ARG A 181 -6.53 2.34 -5.75
N ASN A 182 -6.67 1.74 -6.94
CA ASN A 182 -6.31 0.35 -7.18
C ASN A 182 -4.82 0.16 -7.49
N ASP A 183 -4.11 1.24 -7.86
CA ASP A 183 -2.67 1.17 -8.12
C ASP A 183 -1.91 0.96 -6.81
N PRO A 184 -1.17 -0.16 -6.64
CA PRO A 184 -0.50 -0.44 -5.38
C PRO A 184 0.54 0.61 -4.97
N TYR A 185 1.24 1.17 -5.95
CA TYR A 185 2.28 2.16 -5.68
C TYR A 185 1.68 3.55 -5.39
N LEU A 186 0.81 4.04 -6.28
CA LEU A 186 0.23 5.38 -6.15
C LEU A 186 -0.67 5.50 -4.91
N SER A 187 -1.47 4.46 -4.63
CA SER A 187 -2.32 4.48 -3.44
C SER A 187 -1.51 4.38 -2.14
N THR A 188 -0.41 3.64 -2.13
CA THR A 188 0.48 3.58 -0.96
C THR A 188 1.18 4.92 -0.72
N ASP A 189 1.66 5.59 -1.77
CA ASP A 189 2.24 6.94 -1.66
C ASP A 189 1.21 7.96 -1.11
N ALA A 190 -0.02 7.91 -1.62
CA ALA A 190 -1.11 8.75 -1.12
C ALA A 190 -1.43 8.47 0.36
N ALA A 191 -1.49 7.20 0.76
CA ALA A 191 -1.73 6.79 2.15
C ALA A 191 -0.61 7.24 3.09
N ALA A 192 0.65 7.09 2.67
CA ALA A 192 1.79 7.53 3.45
C ALA A 192 1.76 9.06 3.70
N ARG A 193 1.40 9.85 2.67
CA ARG A 193 1.23 11.31 2.83
C ARG A 193 0.06 11.66 3.75
N MET A 194 -1.05 10.95 3.69
CA MET A 194 -2.19 11.14 4.57
C MET A 194 -1.82 10.81 6.02
N LEU A 195 -1.21 9.67 6.27
CA LEU A 195 -0.77 9.24 7.60
C LEU A 195 0.23 10.23 8.22
N LYS A 196 1.20 10.70 7.43
CA LYS A 196 2.16 11.72 7.89
C LYS A 196 1.49 13.04 8.24
N HIS A 197 0.58 13.52 7.40
CA HIS A 197 -0.19 14.74 7.66
C HIS A 197 -1.03 14.64 8.94
N ASP A 198 -1.71 13.51 9.15
CA ASP A 198 -2.52 13.30 10.36
C ASP A 198 -1.64 13.15 11.60
N TYR A 199 -0.43 12.58 11.48
CA TYR A 199 0.52 12.52 12.60
C TYR A 199 1.02 13.91 13.01
N GLU A 200 1.28 14.81 12.07
CA GLU A 200 1.62 16.22 12.36
C GLU A 200 0.52 16.91 13.20
N LYS A 201 -0.74 16.51 13.00
CA LYS A 201 -1.89 17.07 13.74
C LYS A 201 -2.08 16.44 15.11
N PHE A 202 -2.00 15.13 15.23
CA PHE A 202 -2.38 14.42 16.45
C PHE A 202 -1.19 14.07 17.34
N GLY A 203 -0.05 13.73 16.76
CA GLY A 203 1.18 13.32 17.47
C GLY A 203 1.12 11.96 18.14
N ASP A 204 0.10 11.13 17.80
CA ASP A 204 -0.15 9.80 18.34
C ASP A 204 -0.69 8.90 17.23
N TRP A 205 -0.07 7.74 17.01
CA TRP A 205 -0.41 6.86 15.90
C TRP A 205 -1.76 6.18 16.05
N SER A 206 -2.21 5.90 17.26
CA SER A 206 -3.56 5.34 17.48
C SER A 206 -4.65 6.37 17.12
N LEU A 207 -4.40 7.67 17.41
CA LEU A 207 -5.29 8.74 16.94
C LEU A 207 -5.23 8.94 15.43
N VAL A 208 -4.06 8.76 14.81
CA VAL A 208 -3.90 8.79 13.34
C VAL A 208 -4.71 7.68 12.69
N LEU A 209 -4.64 6.45 13.22
CA LEU A 209 -5.43 5.34 12.69
C LEU A 209 -6.94 5.56 12.89
N ALA A 210 -7.35 6.10 14.04
CA ALA A 210 -8.74 6.48 14.25
C ALA A 210 -9.19 7.56 13.23
N ALA A 211 -8.33 8.55 12.93
CA ALA A 211 -8.60 9.58 11.95
C ALA A 211 -8.63 9.04 10.52
N TYR A 212 -7.79 8.06 10.20
CA TYR A 212 -7.82 7.36 8.92
C TYR A 212 -9.19 6.72 8.66
N ASN A 213 -9.75 6.06 9.68
CA ASN A 213 -11.03 5.36 9.59
C ASN A 213 -12.23 6.33 9.55
N CYS A 214 -12.35 7.25 10.52
CA CYS A 214 -13.55 8.09 10.66
C CYS A 214 -13.36 9.57 10.28
N GLY A 215 -12.17 9.93 9.82
CA GLY A 215 -11.81 11.30 9.49
C GLY A 215 -11.32 12.12 10.70
N ALA A 216 -10.33 12.97 10.45
CA ALA A 216 -9.68 13.82 11.46
C ALA A 216 -10.64 14.74 12.26
N GLY A 217 -11.77 15.13 11.63
CA GLY A 217 -12.81 15.94 12.28
C GLY A 217 -13.50 15.21 13.43
N ASN A 218 -13.83 13.93 13.26
CA ASN A 218 -14.48 13.12 14.29
C ASN A 218 -13.54 12.83 15.48
N VAL A 219 -12.27 12.56 15.19
CA VAL A 219 -11.25 12.41 16.26
C VAL A 219 -11.08 13.71 17.04
N SER A 220 -11.00 14.89 16.35
CA SER A 220 -10.91 16.18 17.02
C SER A 220 -12.14 16.46 17.92
N LYS A 221 -13.35 16.11 17.46
CA LYS A 221 -14.58 16.22 18.27
C LYS A 221 -14.51 15.29 19.48
N ALA A 222 -14.01 14.05 19.34
CA ALA A 222 -13.86 13.09 20.44
C ALA A 222 -12.84 13.59 21.48
N ILE A 223 -11.70 14.12 21.05
CA ILE A 223 -10.69 14.75 21.91
C ILE A 223 -11.32 15.92 22.72
N ALA A 224 -12.07 16.79 22.05
CA ALA A 224 -12.73 17.91 22.75
C ALA A 224 -13.75 17.41 23.80
N ARG A 225 -14.54 16.36 23.49
CA ARG A 225 -15.49 15.75 24.46
C ARG A 225 -14.78 15.08 25.64
N ALA A 226 -13.56 14.58 25.44
CA ALA A 226 -12.72 13.99 26.47
C ALA A 226 -11.89 15.02 27.27
N GLY A 227 -12.21 16.32 27.17
CA GLY A 227 -11.49 17.38 27.90
C GLY A 227 -10.14 17.75 27.29
N GLY A 228 -9.91 17.45 26.02
CA GLY A 228 -8.67 17.78 25.30
C GLY A 228 -7.57 16.73 25.38
N VAL A 229 -7.84 15.57 25.99
CA VAL A 229 -6.86 14.49 26.13
C VAL A 229 -6.64 13.80 24.79
N LYS A 230 -5.37 13.74 24.35
CA LYS A 230 -4.94 13.07 23.12
C LYS A 230 -4.44 11.66 23.44
N ASP A 231 -5.36 10.76 23.75
CA ASP A 231 -5.12 9.34 24.02
C ASP A 231 -6.30 8.56 23.46
N PHE A 232 -6.03 7.57 22.60
CA PHE A 232 -7.08 6.77 21.93
C PHE A 232 -8.02 6.10 22.92
N TRP A 233 -7.49 5.50 23.99
CA TRP A 233 -8.31 4.76 24.94
C TRP A 233 -9.17 5.68 25.83
N VAL A 234 -8.72 6.92 26.05
CA VAL A 234 -9.50 7.95 26.76
C VAL A 234 -10.62 8.47 25.87
N ILE A 235 -10.37 8.70 24.58
CA ILE A 235 -11.41 9.18 23.64
C ILE A 235 -12.30 8.05 23.08
N TYR A 236 -11.94 6.79 23.30
CA TYR A 236 -12.64 5.60 22.82
C TYR A 236 -14.19 5.65 22.96
N PRO A 237 -14.76 6.04 24.12
CA PRO A 237 -16.22 6.12 24.28
C PRO A 237 -16.90 7.19 23.42
N TYR A 238 -16.14 8.17 22.94
CA TYR A 238 -16.64 9.31 22.15
C TYR A 238 -16.44 9.14 20.65
N LEU A 239 -15.73 8.07 20.23
CA LEU A 239 -15.53 7.72 18.82
C LEU A 239 -16.77 7.00 18.27
N PRO A 240 -17.01 7.08 16.94
CA PRO A 240 -17.95 6.21 16.24
C PRO A 240 -17.72 4.74 16.64
N ARG A 241 -18.78 3.95 16.69
CA ARG A 241 -18.71 2.54 17.14
C ARG A 241 -17.71 1.71 16.33
N GLU A 242 -17.76 1.84 15.01
CA GLU A 242 -16.85 1.19 14.08
C GLU A 242 -15.38 1.54 14.36
N THR A 243 -15.08 2.82 14.55
CA THR A 243 -13.72 3.31 14.81
C THR A 243 -13.13 2.79 16.10
N ARG A 244 -13.97 2.45 17.10
CA ARG A 244 -13.51 1.84 18.37
C ARG A 244 -12.80 0.50 18.15
N GLY A 245 -13.27 -0.30 17.18
CA GLY A 245 -12.65 -1.58 16.83
C GLY A 245 -11.41 -1.47 15.94
N TYR A 246 -11.22 -0.34 15.28
CA TYR A 246 -10.21 -0.20 14.22
C TYR A 246 -8.77 -0.31 14.73
N VAL A 247 -8.40 0.43 15.79
CA VAL A 247 -7.05 0.36 16.37
C VAL A 247 -6.79 -1.01 17.02
N PRO A 248 -7.70 -1.59 17.82
CA PRO A 248 -7.54 -2.98 18.30
C PRO A 248 -7.35 -3.99 17.17
N ALA A 249 -8.11 -3.86 16.09
CA ALA A 249 -7.98 -4.72 14.90
C ALA A 249 -6.60 -4.58 14.22
N PHE A 250 -6.10 -3.36 14.12
CA PHE A 250 -4.76 -3.10 13.57
C PHE A 250 -3.65 -3.71 14.44
N ILE A 251 -3.74 -3.55 15.76
CA ILE A 251 -2.78 -4.16 16.70
C ILE A 251 -2.78 -5.69 16.53
N ALA A 252 -3.97 -6.29 16.45
CA ALA A 252 -4.10 -7.73 16.27
C ALA A 252 -3.60 -8.20 14.88
N ALA A 253 -3.88 -7.45 13.81
CA ALA A 253 -3.33 -7.74 12.47
C ALA A 253 -1.80 -7.63 12.46
N THR A 254 -1.25 -6.60 13.07
CA THR A 254 0.20 -6.45 13.23
C THR A 254 0.80 -7.62 13.98
N TYR A 255 0.18 -8.06 15.07
CA TYR A 255 0.61 -9.23 15.83
C TYR A 255 0.62 -10.48 14.96
N ILE A 256 -0.51 -10.82 14.32
CA ILE A 256 -0.63 -12.10 13.60
C ILE A 256 0.30 -12.14 12.37
N MET A 257 0.49 -11.01 11.67
CA MET A 257 1.40 -10.92 10.52
C MET A 257 2.88 -11.09 10.91
N ASN A 258 3.24 -10.87 12.19
CA ASN A 258 4.59 -11.09 12.71
C ASN A 258 4.74 -12.44 13.45
N ASN A 259 3.64 -13.06 13.88
CA ASN A 259 3.66 -14.25 14.74
C ASN A 259 2.85 -15.43 14.16
N TYR A 260 2.53 -15.43 12.87
CA TYR A 260 1.67 -16.44 12.23
C TYR A 260 2.21 -17.87 12.40
N SER A 261 3.52 -18.05 12.36
CA SER A 261 4.15 -19.39 12.50
C SER A 261 3.92 -20.00 13.88
N GLN A 262 3.91 -19.19 14.94
CA GLN A 262 3.58 -19.65 16.31
C GLN A 262 2.14 -20.15 16.42
N HIS A 263 1.26 -19.65 15.57
CA HIS A 263 -0.14 -20.08 15.46
C HIS A 263 -0.36 -21.22 14.46
N ASN A 264 0.70 -21.91 14.02
CA ASN A 264 0.65 -22.93 12.98
C ASN A 264 -0.08 -22.49 11.72
N ILE A 265 0.11 -21.20 11.34
CA ILE A 265 -0.40 -20.65 10.08
C ILE A 265 0.78 -20.57 9.11
N LYS A 266 0.59 -21.11 7.91
CA LYS A 266 1.57 -21.03 6.82
C LYS A 266 1.02 -20.10 5.75
N ALA A 267 1.88 -19.34 5.08
CA ALA A 267 1.45 -18.58 3.91
C ALA A 267 0.92 -19.55 2.84
N ARG A 268 -0.30 -19.29 2.34
CA ARG A 268 -0.79 -20.00 1.17
C ARG A 268 0.15 -19.67 0.02
N HIS A 269 0.64 -20.68 -0.69
CA HIS A 269 1.73 -20.62 -1.67
C HIS A 269 2.16 -19.21 -2.06
N ALA A 270 3.41 -18.86 -1.76
CA ALA A 270 3.95 -17.56 -2.17
C ALA A 270 3.70 -17.44 -3.67
N ILE A 271 2.76 -16.58 -4.06
CA ILE A 271 2.62 -16.19 -5.47
C ILE A 271 4.02 -15.69 -5.83
N LYS A 272 4.71 -16.42 -6.70
CA LYS A 272 6.04 -16.00 -7.13
C LYS A 272 5.89 -14.60 -7.69
N ALA A 273 6.40 -13.61 -6.95
CA ALA A 273 6.31 -12.24 -7.38
C ALA A 273 7.06 -12.13 -8.71
N ILE A 274 6.32 -11.92 -9.79
CA ILE A 274 6.94 -11.58 -11.07
C ILE A 274 7.51 -10.18 -10.88
N GLU A 275 8.81 -10.04 -11.04
CA GLU A 275 9.44 -8.73 -10.97
C GLU A 275 8.91 -7.88 -12.13
N VAL A 276 8.20 -6.80 -11.78
CA VAL A 276 7.65 -5.84 -12.72
C VAL A 276 8.38 -4.51 -12.65
N ASP A 277 8.47 -3.83 -13.78
CA ASP A 277 8.88 -2.43 -13.87
C ASP A 277 7.80 -1.64 -14.62
N THR A 278 7.84 -0.31 -14.54
CA THR A 278 6.84 0.56 -15.14
C THR A 278 7.43 1.34 -16.31
N ALA A 279 6.72 1.34 -17.44
CA ALA A 279 6.97 2.25 -18.55
C ALA A 279 5.92 3.37 -18.59
N VAL A 280 6.32 4.55 -19.05
CA VAL A 280 5.38 5.62 -19.41
C VAL A 280 4.75 5.27 -20.74
N VAL A 281 3.44 5.44 -20.86
CA VAL A 281 2.69 5.28 -22.11
C VAL A 281 2.40 6.68 -22.67
N HIS A 282 2.87 6.98 -23.87
CA HIS A 282 2.78 8.30 -24.48
C HIS A 282 1.57 8.45 -25.40
N TYR A 283 1.01 7.34 -25.86
CA TYR A 283 -0.10 7.32 -26.81
C TYR A 283 -1.35 6.65 -26.22
N ASP A 284 -2.51 6.99 -26.75
CA ASP A 284 -3.74 6.25 -26.49
C ASP A 284 -3.60 4.85 -27.09
N MET A 285 -3.57 3.81 -26.23
CA MET A 285 -3.34 2.43 -26.64
C MET A 285 -4.34 1.48 -25.99
N ARG A 286 -4.44 0.28 -26.56
CA ARG A 286 -5.17 -0.84 -25.97
C ARG A 286 -4.21 -1.91 -25.46
N MET A 287 -4.56 -2.53 -24.34
CA MET A 287 -3.77 -3.64 -23.78
C MET A 287 -3.60 -4.80 -24.78
N GLU A 288 -4.58 -5.01 -25.67
CA GLU A 288 -4.53 -6.03 -26.71
C GLU A 288 -3.36 -5.83 -27.70
N GLN A 289 -3.03 -4.56 -28.00
CA GLN A 289 -1.89 -4.24 -28.87
C GLN A 289 -0.57 -4.58 -28.15
N ILE A 290 -0.48 -4.18 -26.89
CA ILE A 290 0.70 -4.44 -26.03
C ILE A 290 0.87 -5.93 -25.77
N ALA A 291 -0.21 -6.63 -25.45
CA ALA A 291 -0.24 -8.07 -25.23
C ALA A 291 0.33 -8.83 -26.43
N LYS A 292 -0.16 -8.50 -27.64
CA LYS A 292 0.31 -9.11 -28.89
C LYS A 292 1.79 -8.81 -29.14
N ALA A 293 2.24 -7.59 -28.89
CA ALA A 293 3.62 -7.17 -29.12
C ALA A 293 4.61 -7.75 -28.11
N CYS A 294 4.16 -7.96 -26.88
CA CYS A 294 4.99 -8.48 -25.79
C CYS A 294 4.89 -10.00 -25.60
N GLY A 295 3.95 -10.68 -26.28
CA GLY A 295 3.78 -12.12 -26.18
C GLY A 295 3.17 -12.59 -24.83
N ILE A 296 2.34 -11.75 -24.21
CA ILE A 296 1.62 -12.05 -22.97
C ILE A 296 0.13 -11.83 -23.15
N THR A 297 -0.68 -12.32 -22.20
CA THR A 297 -2.13 -12.18 -22.25
C THR A 297 -2.58 -10.81 -21.74
N VAL A 298 -3.77 -10.38 -22.18
CA VAL A 298 -4.41 -9.16 -21.66
C VAL A 298 -4.70 -9.27 -20.16
N ASP A 299 -5.02 -10.47 -19.68
CA ASP A 299 -5.33 -10.69 -18.27
C ASP A 299 -4.07 -10.61 -17.40
N GLU A 300 -2.92 -11.05 -17.89
CA GLU A 300 -1.65 -10.79 -17.21
C GLU A 300 -1.37 -9.29 -17.12
N ILE A 301 -1.55 -8.54 -18.21
CA ILE A 301 -1.41 -7.07 -18.17
C ILE A 301 -2.37 -6.45 -17.15
N LYS A 302 -3.64 -6.85 -17.13
CA LYS A 302 -4.62 -6.36 -16.15
C LYS A 302 -4.26 -6.73 -14.71
N SER A 303 -3.60 -7.86 -14.50
CA SER A 303 -3.18 -8.29 -13.16
C SER A 303 -2.11 -7.37 -12.58
N PHE A 304 -1.18 -6.91 -13.42
CA PHE A 304 -0.14 -5.95 -13.04
C PHE A 304 -0.65 -4.50 -12.99
N ASN A 305 -1.80 -4.21 -13.60
CA ASN A 305 -2.33 -2.86 -13.79
C ASN A 305 -3.78 -2.74 -13.33
N PRO A 306 -4.07 -2.99 -12.04
CA PRO A 306 -5.44 -3.01 -11.53
C PRO A 306 -6.14 -1.64 -11.55
N GLN A 307 -5.40 -0.55 -11.76
CA GLN A 307 -5.93 0.82 -11.87
C GLN A 307 -6.75 1.04 -13.14
N TYR A 308 -6.52 0.28 -14.20
CA TYR A 308 -7.29 0.45 -15.44
C TYR A 308 -8.64 -0.26 -15.36
N LYS A 309 -9.72 0.50 -15.59
CA LYS A 309 -11.09 -0.02 -15.57
C LYS A 309 -11.46 -0.80 -16.83
N THR A 310 -10.76 -0.53 -17.92
CA THR A 310 -10.93 -1.17 -19.24
C THR A 310 -9.56 -1.55 -19.80
N THR A 311 -9.52 -2.10 -21.00
CA THR A 311 -8.27 -2.37 -21.70
C THR A 311 -7.67 -1.12 -22.39
N PHE A 312 -8.33 0.04 -22.27
CA PHE A 312 -7.86 1.29 -22.84
C PHE A 312 -6.93 2.04 -21.88
N ILE A 313 -5.75 2.42 -22.37
CA ILE A 313 -4.74 3.21 -21.66
C ILE A 313 -4.68 4.60 -22.30
N PRO A 314 -5.07 5.68 -21.58
CA PRO A 314 -5.19 7.02 -22.13
C PRO A 314 -3.85 7.79 -22.13
N GLY A 315 -2.78 7.22 -22.71
CA GLY A 315 -1.42 7.77 -22.68
C GLY A 315 -1.28 9.11 -23.40
N GLY A 316 -2.02 9.30 -24.51
CA GLY A 316 -2.02 10.58 -25.24
C GLY A 316 -2.84 11.69 -24.60
N ARG A 317 -3.65 11.39 -23.57
CA ARG A 317 -4.55 12.34 -22.89
C ARG A 317 -4.09 12.74 -21.51
N ARG A 318 -3.32 11.88 -20.88
CA ARG A 318 -2.77 12.07 -19.53
C ARG A 318 -1.51 11.25 -19.40
N ARG A 319 -0.66 11.63 -18.44
CA ARG A 319 0.47 10.77 -18.08
C ARG A 319 -0.08 9.43 -17.56
N SER A 320 0.18 8.37 -18.31
CA SER A 320 -0.20 7.01 -17.99
C SER A 320 1.04 6.14 -17.89
N THR A 321 0.98 5.12 -17.04
CA THR A 321 2.07 4.14 -16.88
C THR A 321 1.51 2.75 -17.02
N ILE A 322 2.33 1.83 -17.52
CA ILE A 322 2.01 0.40 -17.56
C ILE A 322 3.09 -0.38 -16.83
N ALA A 323 2.67 -1.25 -15.93
CA ALA A 323 3.54 -2.21 -15.27
C ALA A 323 3.59 -3.49 -16.10
N LEU A 324 4.76 -3.97 -16.40
CA LEU A 324 5.01 -5.20 -17.15
C LEU A 324 6.18 -5.95 -16.48
N PRO A 325 6.36 -7.26 -16.73
CA PRO A 325 7.60 -7.95 -16.40
C PRO A 325 8.82 -7.17 -16.90
N ILE A 326 9.90 -7.14 -16.13
CA ILE A 326 11.05 -6.24 -16.37
C ILE A 326 11.55 -6.32 -17.80
N ASP A 327 11.73 -7.54 -18.33
CA ASP A 327 12.24 -7.73 -19.70
C ASP A 327 11.27 -7.20 -20.76
N LEU A 328 9.97 -7.30 -20.51
CA LEU A 328 8.92 -6.81 -21.41
C LEU A 328 8.75 -5.29 -21.31
N THR A 329 9.01 -4.69 -20.13
CA THR A 329 8.97 -3.24 -19.96
C THR A 329 10.01 -2.55 -20.83
N ALA A 330 11.24 -3.05 -20.86
CA ALA A 330 12.30 -2.53 -21.73
C ALA A 330 11.96 -2.70 -23.21
N ARG A 331 11.40 -3.86 -23.57
CA ARG A 331 10.93 -4.16 -24.93
C ARG A 331 9.83 -3.19 -25.35
N PHE A 332 8.78 -3.04 -24.56
CA PHE A 332 7.66 -2.13 -24.83
C PHE A 332 8.14 -0.70 -25.06
N ALA A 333 9.01 -0.17 -24.18
CA ALA A 333 9.54 1.17 -24.33
C ALA A 333 10.33 1.38 -25.65
N GLY A 334 10.92 0.33 -26.20
CA GLY A 334 11.65 0.39 -27.48
C GLY A 334 10.77 0.30 -28.71
N ILE A 335 9.54 -0.20 -28.59
CA ILE A 335 8.64 -0.45 -29.74
C ILE A 335 7.37 0.40 -29.72
N GLU A 336 7.13 1.21 -28.67
CA GLU A 336 5.89 1.95 -28.48
C GLU A 336 5.50 2.79 -29.70
N ASP A 337 6.43 3.57 -30.24
CA ASP A 337 6.20 4.42 -31.42
C ASP A 337 5.77 3.60 -32.64
N SER A 338 6.48 2.52 -32.93
CA SER A 338 6.18 1.64 -34.08
C SER A 338 4.86 0.90 -33.90
N LEU A 339 4.55 0.53 -32.65
CA LEU A 339 3.28 -0.11 -32.28
C LEU A 339 2.10 0.84 -32.48
N TYR A 340 2.25 2.09 -32.07
CA TYR A 340 1.23 3.12 -32.25
C TYR A 340 0.99 3.46 -33.73
N GLN A 341 2.06 3.59 -34.52
CA GLN A 341 2.00 3.88 -35.94
C GLN A 341 1.53 2.68 -36.78
N GLY A 342 1.43 1.49 -36.19
CA GLY A 342 1.09 0.25 -36.92
C GLY A 342 2.19 -0.21 -37.90
N THR A 343 3.41 0.28 -37.73
CA THR A 343 4.58 -0.06 -38.57
C THR A 343 5.39 -1.22 -38.00
N LEU A 344 5.00 -1.75 -36.85
CA LEU A 344 5.69 -2.84 -36.18
C LEU A 344 5.54 -4.14 -36.97
N ASP A 345 6.65 -4.71 -37.41
CA ASP A 345 6.66 -6.04 -38.01
C ASP A 345 6.42 -7.11 -36.95
N MET A 346 5.18 -7.57 -36.87
CA MET A 346 4.77 -8.59 -35.92
C MET A 346 5.38 -9.97 -36.21
N SER A 347 5.86 -10.24 -37.42
CA SER A 347 6.50 -11.52 -37.76
C SER A 347 7.91 -11.61 -37.19
N ALA A 348 8.57 -10.47 -37.01
CA ALA A 348 9.89 -10.40 -36.38
C ALA A 348 9.82 -10.55 -34.83
N LEU A 349 8.62 -10.55 -34.25
CA LEU A 349 8.40 -10.67 -32.79
C LEU A 349 8.15 -12.10 -32.31
N THR A 350 8.03 -13.06 -33.23
CA THR A 350 8.02 -14.49 -32.88
C THR A 350 9.44 -14.90 -32.49
N LEU A 351 9.83 -14.55 -31.30
CA LEU A 351 11.12 -14.89 -30.70
C LEU A 351 10.98 -16.15 -29.87
N ASP A 352 11.83 -17.11 -30.18
CA ASP A 352 12.45 -18.11 -29.29
C ASP A 352 11.59 -18.60 -28.11
N THR A 353 10.39 -19.08 -28.36
CA THR A 353 9.65 -19.91 -27.40
C THR A 353 10.18 -21.35 -27.33
N ASP A 354 11.22 -21.67 -28.09
CA ASP A 354 11.78 -23.03 -28.16
C ASP A 354 12.93 -23.31 -27.19
N SER A 355 13.24 -22.42 -26.27
CA SER A 355 14.36 -22.66 -25.35
C SER A 355 14.00 -22.82 -23.87
N THR A 356 12.75 -23.16 -23.53
CA THR A 356 12.40 -23.45 -22.12
C THR A 356 11.46 -24.64 -21.95
N THR A 357 11.72 -25.73 -22.67
CA THR A 357 11.25 -27.07 -22.25
C THR A 357 12.46 -28.00 -22.14
N ALA A 358 13.32 -27.71 -21.19
CA ALA A 358 14.24 -28.70 -20.67
C ALA A 358 13.71 -29.13 -19.30
N ASN A 359 13.04 -30.27 -19.28
CA ASN A 359 12.79 -31.04 -18.07
C ASN A 359 14.06 -31.17 -17.27
N THR A 360 14.10 -30.57 -16.10
CA THR A 360 14.95 -30.99 -15.01
C THR A 360 14.07 -31.23 -13.81
N GLU A 361 13.63 -32.48 -13.71
CA GLU A 361 13.33 -33.11 -12.43
C GLU A 361 14.61 -32.99 -11.60
N THR A 362 14.64 -32.11 -10.64
CA THR A 362 15.63 -32.14 -9.58
C THR A 362 14.88 -32.30 -8.27
N ASP A 363 15.06 -33.48 -7.70
CA ASP A 363 14.81 -33.78 -6.30
C ASP A 363 15.35 -32.64 -5.43
N PHE A 364 14.47 -31.95 -4.74
CA PHE A 364 14.85 -31.03 -3.67
C PHE A 364 14.67 -31.74 -2.34
N ASP A 365 15.82 -32.15 -1.79
CA ASP A 365 15.96 -32.48 -0.37
C ASP A 365 15.40 -31.34 0.50
N GLU A 366 14.47 -31.71 1.38
CA GLU A 366 13.95 -30.86 2.44
C GLU A 366 15.07 -30.49 3.42
N GLN A 367 15.71 -29.37 3.23
CA GLN A 367 16.46 -28.73 4.29
C GLN A 367 15.63 -27.63 4.94
N GLU A 368 15.21 -27.94 6.15
CA GLU A 368 14.56 -27.06 7.12
C GLU A 368 15.42 -25.81 7.36
N VAL A 369 15.08 -24.69 6.72
CA VAL A 369 15.74 -23.40 6.96
C VAL A 369 15.03 -22.69 8.10
N ALA A 370 15.64 -22.69 9.27
CA ALA A 370 15.23 -21.92 10.42
C ALA A 370 15.17 -20.40 10.08
N PRO A 371 14.16 -19.67 10.59
CA PRO A 371 14.04 -18.23 10.35
C PRO A 371 15.22 -17.48 10.98
N PRO A 372 15.73 -16.40 10.33
CA PRO A 372 16.83 -15.61 10.87
C PRO A 372 16.41 -14.93 12.16
N ALA A 373 17.26 -15.08 13.19
CA ALA A 373 17.10 -14.43 14.49
C ALA A 373 17.14 -12.89 14.34
N PRO A 374 16.39 -12.15 15.16
CA PRO A 374 16.37 -10.70 15.13
C PRO A 374 17.76 -10.15 15.53
N THR A 375 18.40 -9.45 14.62
CA THR A 375 19.65 -8.74 14.89
C THR A 375 19.33 -7.49 15.70
N THR A 376 19.62 -7.54 17.01
CA THR A 376 19.67 -6.37 17.88
C THR A 376 20.82 -5.46 17.45
N ARG A 377 20.51 -4.37 16.75
CA ARG A 377 21.45 -3.26 16.57
C ARG A 377 21.30 -2.28 17.75
N SER A 378 22.30 -2.27 18.61
CA SER A 378 22.47 -1.26 19.65
C SER A 378 22.72 0.11 19.02
N TYR A 379 21.84 1.05 19.29
CA TYR A 379 22.05 2.47 18.98
C TYR A 379 22.95 3.08 20.06
N SER A 380 24.19 3.37 19.72
CA SER A 380 25.03 4.26 20.51
C SER A 380 24.68 5.72 20.21
N ARG A 381 24.14 6.40 21.23
CA ARG A 381 23.98 7.87 21.25
C ARG A 381 25.37 8.52 21.14
N SER A 382 25.58 9.31 20.09
CA SER A 382 26.61 10.34 20.07
C SER A 382 25.94 11.70 19.96
N SER A 383 25.90 12.42 21.07
CA SER A 383 25.58 13.83 21.14
C SER A 383 26.79 14.63 20.65
N ASN A 384 26.62 15.52 19.68
CA ASN A 384 27.31 16.81 19.78
C ASN A 384 26.69 17.87 18.86
N SER A 385 26.30 18.92 19.54
CA SER A 385 25.90 20.22 19.04
C SER A 385 27.05 20.92 18.31
N ARG A 386 26.73 21.74 17.30
CA ARG A 386 27.09 23.18 17.28
C ARG A 386 26.51 23.90 16.08
N TYR A 387 25.79 24.95 16.41
CA TYR A 387 25.38 26.06 15.55
C TYR A 387 26.60 26.76 14.90
N SER A 388 26.47 27.16 13.65
CA SER A 388 26.91 28.48 13.23
C SER A 388 26.25 28.93 11.91
N ARG A 389 25.61 30.07 11.98
CA ARG A 389 25.10 30.85 10.86
C ARG A 389 26.28 31.44 10.07
N SER A 390 26.16 31.49 8.74
CA SER A 390 26.68 32.65 8.01
C SER A 390 25.94 32.82 6.67
N HIS A 391 25.52 34.07 6.45
CA HIS A 391 24.95 34.62 5.22
C HIS A 391 26.02 34.71 4.11
N GLY A 392 25.60 34.54 2.86
CA GLY A 392 26.42 34.89 1.71
C GLY A 392 25.70 34.74 0.38
N ARG A 393 25.12 35.84 -0.13
CA ARG A 393 24.70 35.99 -1.54
C ARG A 393 25.91 35.83 -2.46
N ASN A 394 25.76 35.13 -3.57
CA ASN A 394 26.01 35.70 -4.90
C ASN A 394 25.70 34.73 -6.05
N SER A 395 25.01 35.28 -7.02
CA SER A 395 24.73 34.80 -8.35
C SER A 395 26.00 34.55 -9.16
N ARG A 396 26.00 33.46 -9.94
CA ARG A 396 26.57 33.42 -11.32
C ARG A 396 26.30 32.04 -11.97
N SER A 397 25.58 32.11 -13.09
CA SER A 397 25.41 31.06 -14.07
C SER A 397 26.74 30.55 -14.60
N ARG A 398 26.94 29.22 -14.57
CA ARG A 398 27.88 28.53 -15.45
C ARG A 398 27.42 27.10 -15.69
N SER A 399 27.23 26.76 -16.96
CA SER A 399 27.05 25.43 -17.48
C SER A 399 28.02 24.44 -16.86
N ARG A 400 27.54 23.37 -16.22
CA ARG A 400 28.37 22.28 -15.71
C ARG A 400 27.93 20.96 -16.33
N GLY A 401 28.87 20.34 -17.03
CA GLY A 401 28.84 18.96 -17.45
C GLY A 401 28.45 18.03 -16.30
N GLY A 402 27.55 17.09 -16.56
CA GLY A 402 26.98 16.21 -15.58
C GLY A 402 28.05 15.36 -14.87
N ARG A 403 28.29 15.60 -13.60
CA ARG A 403 29.03 14.68 -12.75
C ARG A 403 28.21 13.40 -12.60
N SER A 404 28.78 12.28 -13.06
CA SER A 404 28.18 10.96 -12.86
C SER A 404 28.05 10.68 -11.36
N ARG A 405 26.83 10.52 -10.87
CA ARG A 405 26.56 10.12 -9.48
C ARG A 405 26.81 8.63 -9.33
N GLN A 406 27.65 8.24 -8.37
CA GLN A 406 27.90 6.84 -8.02
C GLN A 406 27.27 6.51 -6.66
N VAL A 407 26.77 5.29 -6.52
CA VAL A 407 26.17 4.73 -5.30
C VAL A 407 26.88 3.42 -4.97
N THR A 408 27.12 3.17 -3.69
CA THR A 408 27.69 1.89 -3.21
C THR A 408 26.53 0.95 -2.89
N ILE A 409 26.58 -0.25 -3.44
CA ILE A 409 25.61 -1.32 -3.19
C ILE A 409 25.73 -1.80 -1.74
N GLN A 410 24.62 -1.82 -1.02
CA GLN A 410 24.54 -2.33 0.35
C GLN A 410 24.13 -3.80 0.36
N GLN A 411 24.31 -4.47 1.49
CA GLN A 411 23.85 -5.85 1.68
C GLN A 411 22.31 -5.88 1.61
N GLY A 412 21.76 -6.73 0.76
CA GLY A 412 20.32 -6.79 0.49
C GLY A 412 19.83 -5.87 -0.64
N ASP A 413 20.72 -5.12 -1.30
CA ASP A 413 20.38 -4.35 -2.50
C ASP A 413 20.25 -5.26 -3.73
N ASN A 414 19.23 -5.00 -4.54
CA ASN A 414 19.13 -5.49 -5.90
C ASN A 414 19.09 -4.30 -6.90
N LEU A 415 19.28 -4.59 -8.19
CA LEU A 415 19.29 -3.54 -9.21
C LEU A 415 17.99 -2.75 -9.27
N SER A 416 16.85 -3.37 -9.01
CA SER A 416 15.53 -2.72 -8.98
C SER A 416 15.42 -1.72 -7.82
N LYS A 417 15.84 -2.11 -6.60
CA LYS A 417 15.89 -1.20 -5.43
C LYS A 417 16.80 0.00 -5.69
N ILE A 418 17.98 -0.23 -6.31
CA ILE A 418 18.92 0.84 -6.61
C ILE A 418 18.38 1.76 -7.72
N ALA A 419 17.76 1.20 -8.75
CA ALA A 419 17.15 1.96 -9.83
C ALA A 419 16.04 2.87 -9.29
N LYS A 420 15.12 2.33 -8.49
CA LYS A 420 14.04 3.08 -7.85
C LYS A 420 14.57 4.21 -6.97
N ARG A 421 15.51 3.95 -6.06
CA ARG A 421 16.13 4.97 -5.20
C ARG A 421 16.81 6.11 -5.95
N ASN A 422 17.24 5.87 -7.19
CA ASN A 422 18.00 6.85 -7.96
C ASN A 422 17.23 7.39 -9.19
N HIS A 423 15.92 7.13 -9.27
CA HIS A 423 15.04 7.57 -10.37
C HIS A 423 15.62 7.23 -11.75
N THR A 424 16.04 5.98 -11.90
CA THR A 424 16.59 5.41 -13.14
C THR A 424 15.99 4.01 -13.35
N THR A 425 16.26 3.38 -14.50
CA THR A 425 15.78 2.02 -14.79
C THR A 425 16.89 0.99 -14.56
N VAL A 426 16.50 -0.27 -14.33
CA VAL A 426 17.45 -1.39 -14.24
C VAL A 426 18.26 -1.53 -15.53
N ALA A 427 17.61 -1.36 -16.69
CA ALA A 427 18.27 -1.40 -18.00
C ALA A 427 19.33 -0.31 -18.11
N GLU A 428 19.05 0.89 -17.63
CA GLU A 428 20.00 2.00 -17.66
C GLU A 428 21.17 1.79 -16.70
N LEU A 429 20.92 1.23 -15.51
CA LEU A 429 21.97 0.84 -14.58
C LEU A 429 22.88 -0.25 -15.16
N LYS A 430 22.31 -1.28 -15.78
CA LYS A 430 23.05 -2.35 -16.46
C LYS A 430 23.90 -1.77 -17.59
N ARG A 431 23.34 -0.95 -18.45
CA ARG A 431 24.02 -0.30 -19.57
C ARG A 431 25.18 0.58 -19.10
N LYS A 432 24.95 1.47 -18.11
CA LYS A 432 25.96 2.42 -17.62
C LYS A 432 27.12 1.76 -16.89
N ASN A 433 26.86 0.58 -16.31
CA ASN A 433 27.84 -0.13 -15.48
C ASN A 433 28.36 -1.42 -16.12
N ASN A 434 27.94 -1.73 -17.33
CA ASN A 434 28.33 -2.93 -18.08
C ASN A 434 28.02 -4.23 -17.31
N ILE A 435 26.87 -4.25 -16.60
CA ILE A 435 26.42 -5.38 -15.80
C ILE A 435 25.69 -6.37 -16.71
N LYS A 436 26.26 -7.58 -16.87
CA LYS A 436 25.62 -8.70 -17.56
C LYS A 436 24.86 -9.54 -16.53
N GLY A 437 23.55 -9.72 -16.73
CA GLY A 437 22.67 -10.39 -15.74
C GLY A 437 22.33 -9.51 -14.54
N ASP A 438 21.88 -10.11 -13.42
CA ASP A 438 21.36 -9.40 -12.24
C ASP A 438 22.30 -9.48 -11.02
N ARG A 439 23.45 -10.16 -11.16
CA ARG A 439 24.37 -10.35 -10.06
C ARG A 439 25.15 -9.07 -9.75
N ILE A 440 24.90 -8.52 -8.57
CA ILE A 440 25.64 -7.40 -7.96
C ILE A 440 26.21 -7.84 -6.61
N ARG A 441 27.23 -7.14 -6.12
CA ARG A 441 27.88 -7.48 -4.84
C ARG A 441 27.80 -6.30 -3.88
N ALA A 442 27.54 -6.56 -2.60
CA ALA A 442 27.64 -5.55 -1.56
C ALA A 442 29.05 -4.93 -1.57
N GLY A 443 29.12 -3.62 -1.43
CA GLY A 443 30.37 -2.84 -1.55
C GLY A 443 30.73 -2.40 -2.97
N GLN A 444 30.09 -2.93 -4.01
CA GLN A 444 30.32 -2.51 -5.40
C GLN A 444 29.78 -1.09 -5.61
N LYS A 445 30.56 -0.25 -6.31
CA LYS A 445 30.11 1.11 -6.69
C LYS A 445 29.53 1.07 -8.09
N ILE A 446 28.33 1.61 -8.27
CA ILE A 446 27.65 1.72 -9.56
C ILE A 446 27.26 3.15 -9.88
N ARG A 447 27.29 3.50 -11.18
CA ARG A 447 26.86 4.80 -11.68
C ARG A 447 25.34 4.81 -11.88
N VAL A 448 24.67 5.80 -11.28
CA VAL A 448 23.20 5.93 -11.31
C VAL A 448 22.70 7.10 -12.17
N LYS A 449 23.59 8.09 -12.43
CA LYS A 449 23.33 9.21 -13.36
C LYS A 449 24.55 9.47 -14.20
#